data_20225dccfce248b84dab8b3686283d10
#
_entry.id   20225dccfce248b84dab8b3686283d10
#
_cell.length_a   1.000
_cell.length_b   1.000
_cell.length_c   1.000
_cell.angle_alpha   90.00
_cell.angle_beta   90.00
_cell.angle_gamma   90.00
#
_symmetry.space_group_name_H-M   'P 1'
#
loop_
_entity.id
_entity.type
_entity.pdbx_description
1 polymer ?
#
loop_
_entity_poly.entity_id
_entity_poly.type
_entity_poly.pdbx_seq_one_letter_code
_entity_poly.pdbx_strand_id
1 'polypeptide(L)'
;MRLQVQREVSLKPFNTFGVDVRARLFAEAHSDADVREALAYAAQQDVPLLVIGGGSNLLLTGDVEALVLRMASRGLRIVSSQGDAVLVEAEAGEPWHPFVQWTLEQGLQGLENLSLIPGTVGAAPMQNVGAYGVEIKDVFAGLTALDRHTGELREFTLDECQFAYRDSRFKREAGRWLILRVRFALARAGALRLDYGPLRQRLAEQGVSEPTASDVSRAICSIRSEKLPDPAVL
;
A
#
# COMPACT_ATOMS: atom_id res chain seq x y z
N MET A 1 -2.80 -23.82 -6.70
CA MET A 1 -3.98 -23.44 -7.53
C MET A 1 -3.43 -22.81 -8.78
N ARG A 2 -3.93 -23.01 -9.96
CA ARG A 2 -3.39 -22.40 -11.19
C ARG A 2 -3.96 -20.99 -11.33
N LEU A 3 -3.15 -20.00 -11.74
CA LEU A 3 -3.57 -18.62 -11.97
C LEU A 3 -4.75 -18.57 -12.95
N GLN A 4 -5.83 -17.91 -12.55
CA GLN A 4 -6.99 -17.72 -13.42
C GLN A 4 -6.84 -16.43 -14.21
N VAL A 5 -6.66 -16.54 -15.53
CA VAL A 5 -6.58 -15.39 -16.43
C VAL A 5 -7.94 -15.21 -17.11
N GLN A 6 -8.54 -14.06 -16.92
CA GLN A 6 -9.81 -13.63 -17.51
C GLN A 6 -9.55 -12.72 -18.70
N ARG A 7 -10.52 -12.61 -19.63
CA ARG A 7 -10.43 -11.74 -20.80
C ARG A 7 -11.48 -10.64 -20.74
N GLU A 8 -11.17 -9.51 -21.33
CA GLU A 8 -12.11 -8.38 -21.50
C GLU A 8 -12.77 -7.94 -20.17
N VAL A 9 -11.97 -7.86 -19.11
CA VAL A 9 -12.47 -7.51 -17.77
C VAL A 9 -12.56 -5.99 -17.63
N SER A 10 -13.72 -5.48 -17.18
CA SER A 10 -13.86 -4.07 -16.81
C SER A 10 -12.97 -3.73 -15.63
N LEU A 11 -12.18 -2.67 -15.77
CA LEU A 11 -11.31 -2.14 -14.72
C LEU A 11 -12.02 -1.09 -13.85
N LYS A 12 -13.29 -0.80 -14.08
CA LYS A 12 -14.08 0.15 -13.28
C LYS A 12 -14.02 -0.14 -11.77
N PRO A 13 -14.15 -1.40 -11.29
CA PRO A 13 -14.06 -1.72 -9.87
C PRO A 13 -12.63 -1.63 -9.30
N PHE A 14 -11.62 -1.50 -10.17
CA PHE A 14 -10.20 -1.59 -9.83
C PHE A 14 -9.46 -0.25 -9.99
N ASN A 15 -10.19 0.86 -10.12
CA ASN A 15 -9.62 2.20 -10.10
C ASN A 15 -10.57 3.17 -9.40
N THR A 16 -10.01 4.11 -8.63
CA THR A 16 -10.80 5.06 -7.80
C THR A 16 -11.46 6.17 -8.61
N PHE A 17 -11.06 6.39 -9.86
CA PHE A 17 -11.74 7.33 -10.76
C PHE A 17 -13.01 6.74 -11.39
N GLY A 18 -13.27 5.44 -11.17
CA GLY A 18 -14.44 4.76 -11.73
C GLY A 18 -14.46 4.71 -13.26
N VAL A 19 -13.31 4.89 -13.92
CA VAL A 19 -13.19 4.84 -15.38
C VAL A 19 -13.51 3.43 -15.86
N ASP A 20 -14.49 3.31 -16.75
CA ASP A 20 -14.91 2.02 -17.31
C ASP A 20 -14.13 1.74 -18.61
N VAL A 21 -12.95 1.20 -18.45
CA VAL A 21 -12.10 0.65 -19.51
C VAL A 21 -11.89 -0.83 -19.29
N ARG A 22 -11.47 -1.56 -20.32
CA ARG A 22 -11.25 -3.01 -20.26
C ARG A 22 -9.79 -3.36 -20.24
N ALA A 23 -9.45 -4.39 -19.46
CA ALA A 23 -8.20 -5.10 -19.59
C ALA A 23 -8.38 -6.25 -20.60
N ARG A 24 -7.53 -6.33 -21.64
CA ARG A 24 -7.49 -7.47 -22.57
C ARG A 24 -7.34 -8.78 -21.81
N LEU A 25 -6.45 -8.81 -20.81
CA LEU A 25 -6.23 -9.94 -19.92
C LEU A 25 -6.17 -9.41 -18.48
N PHE A 26 -6.75 -10.14 -17.55
CA PHE A 26 -6.78 -9.79 -16.13
C PHE A 26 -6.54 -11.02 -15.25
N ALA A 27 -5.75 -10.87 -14.20
CA ALA A 27 -5.57 -11.89 -13.18
C ALA A 27 -5.36 -11.26 -11.80
N GLU A 28 -5.67 -12.02 -10.75
CA GLU A 28 -5.37 -11.66 -9.36
C GLU A 28 -4.30 -12.59 -8.81
N ALA A 29 -3.24 -12.01 -8.24
CA ALA A 29 -2.19 -12.73 -7.57
C ALA A 29 -2.45 -12.76 -6.06
N HIS A 30 -2.72 -13.93 -5.52
CA HIS A 30 -2.94 -14.17 -4.09
C HIS A 30 -1.69 -14.75 -3.39
N SER A 31 -0.66 -15.10 -4.16
CA SER A 31 0.59 -15.69 -3.68
C SER A 31 1.78 -15.32 -4.57
N ASP A 32 3.01 -15.53 -4.07
CA ASP A 32 4.24 -15.42 -4.86
C ASP A 32 4.24 -16.36 -6.09
N ALA A 33 3.60 -17.52 -5.96
CA ALA A 33 3.45 -18.47 -7.06
C ALA A 33 2.58 -17.90 -8.19
N ASP A 34 1.47 -17.24 -7.85
CA ASP A 34 0.59 -16.61 -8.84
C ASP A 34 1.30 -15.48 -9.59
N VAL A 35 2.14 -14.70 -8.86
CA VAL A 35 2.96 -13.65 -9.48
C VAL A 35 3.93 -14.24 -10.51
N ARG A 36 4.62 -15.34 -10.17
CA ARG A 36 5.53 -16.03 -11.08
C ARG A 36 4.77 -16.63 -12.28
N GLU A 37 3.60 -17.20 -12.05
CA GLU A 37 2.77 -17.76 -13.12
C GLU A 37 2.27 -16.66 -14.07
N ALA A 38 1.90 -15.48 -13.53
CA ALA A 38 1.50 -14.32 -14.34
C ALA A 38 2.64 -13.80 -15.21
N LEU A 39 3.87 -13.72 -14.67
CA LEU A 39 5.06 -13.34 -15.46
C LEU A 39 5.33 -14.33 -16.59
N ALA A 40 5.30 -15.64 -16.30
CA ALA A 40 5.49 -16.67 -17.29
C ALA A 40 4.40 -16.64 -18.38
N TYR A 41 3.13 -16.44 -17.97
CA TYR A 41 2.00 -16.32 -18.88
C TYR A 41 2.14 -15.10 -19.79
N ALA A 42 2.47 -13.92 -19.25
CA ALA A 42 2.67 -12.71 -20.04
C ALA A 42 3.77 -12.87 -21.09
N ALA A 43 4.90 -13.48 -20.69
CA ALA A 43 6.00 -13.80 -21.60
C ALA A 43 5.59 -14.79 -22.69
N GLN A 44 4.86 -15.85 -22.35
CA GLN A 44 4.39 -16.86 -23.31
C GLN A 44 3.40 -16.28 -24.34
N GLN A 45 2.55 -15.34 -23.91
CA GLN A 45 1.55 -14.70 -24.74
C GLN A 45 2.10 -13.46 -25.51
N ASP A 46 3.35 -13.10 -25.25
CA ASP A 46 3.98 -11.89 -25.79
C ASP A 46 3.14 -10.62 -25.55
N VAL A 47 2.66 -10.45 -24.30
CA VAL A 47 1.87 -9.29 -23.90
C VAL A 47 2.56 -8.51 -22.78
N PRO A 48 2.43 -7.18 -22.74
CA PRO A 48 2.90 -6.38 -21.61
C PRO A 48 2.21 -6.79 -20.31
N LEU A 49 2.88 -6.58 -19.18
CA LEU A 49 2.31 -6.76 -17.84
C LEU A 49 2.17 -5.40 -17.14
N LEU A 50 0.94 -5.04 -16.78
CA LEU A 50 0.61 -3.92 -15.92
C LEU A 50 0.24 -4.44 -14.54
N VAL A 51 1.02 -4.06 -13.52
CA VAL A 51 0.73 -4.45 -12.12
C VAL A 51 -0.03 -3.32 -11.43
N ILE A 52 -1.13 -3.68 -10.78
CA ILE A 52 -1.94 -2.74 -10.01
C ILE A 52 -2.13 -3.23 -8.57
N GLY A 53 -2.24 -2.27 -7.64
CA GLY A 53 -2.73 -2.50 -6.29
C GLY A 53 -4.21 -2.13 -6.20
N GLY A 54 -4.52 -1.10 -5.39
CA GLY A 54 -5.88 -0.56 -5.25
C GLY A 54 -6.34 0.38 -6.36
N GLY A 55 -5.50 0.65 -7.38
CA GLY A 55 -5.83 1.54 -8.50
C GLY A 55 -6.09 3.01 -8.12
N SER A 56 -5.62 3.43 -6.95
CA SER A 56 -5.90 4.77 -6.41
C SER A 56 -4.98 5.88 -6.93
N ASN A 57 -3.96 5.52 -7.70
CA ASN A 57 -3.02 6.46 -8.30
C ASN A 57 -2.79 6.14 -9.79
N LEU A 58 -3.84 5.69 -10.45
CA LEU A 58 -3.86 5.37 -11.89
C LEU A 58 -4.95 6.17 -12.58
N LEU A 59 -4.59 6.82 -13.68
CA LEU A 59 -5.55 7.36 -14.64
C LEU A 59 -5.52 6.49 -15.89
N LEU A 60 -6.57 5.71 -16.07
CA LEU A 60 -6.75 4.87 -17.24
C LEU A 60 -7.42 5.71 -18.36
N THR A 61 -6.72 5.92 -19.47
CA THR A 61 -7.18 6.77 -20.57
C THR A 61 -7.81 6.00 -21.74
N GLY A 62 -7.84 4.68 -21.65
CA GLY A 62 -8.41 3.77 -22.65
C GLY A 62 -8.20 2.32 -22.25
N ASP A 63 -8.71 1.41 -23.08
CA ASP A 63 -8.55 -0.02 -22.87
C ASP A 63 -7.08 -0.43 -22.78
N VAL A 64 -6.79 -1.44 -21.96
CA VAL A 64 -5.43 -1.85 -21.61
C VAL A 64 -5.07 -3.13 -22.38
N GLU A 65 -4.23 -2.99 -23.42
CA GLU A 65 -3.72 -4.09 -24.25
C GLU A 65 -2.57 -4.85 -23.56
N ALA A 66 -2.81 -5.33 -22.33
CA ALA A 66 -1.83 -5.99 -21.47
C ALA A 66 -2.49 -7.08 -20.63
N LEU A 67 -1.67 -7.87 -19.95
CA LEU A 67 -2.11 -8.59 -18.76
C LEU A 67 -2.09 -7.62 -17.57
N VAL A 68 -3.25 -7.25 -17.06
CA VAL A 68 -3.38 -6.51 -15.80
C VAL A 68 -3.33 -7.50 -14.65
N LEU A 69 -2.29 -7.40 -13.82
CA LEU A 69 -2.12 -8.23 -12.64
C LEU A 69 -2.44 -7.41 -11.38
N ARG A 70 -3.54 -7.74 -10.72
CA ARG A 70 -3.88 -7.16 -9.42
C ARG A 70 -3.18 -7.91 -8.30
N MET A 71 -2.44 -7.17 -7.46
CA MET A 71 -1.89 -7.74 -6.22
C MET A 71 -3.01 -7.88 -5.20
N ALA A 72 -3.38 -9.12 -4.88
CA ALA A 72 -4.50 -9.49 -4.01
C ALA A 72 -4.08 -10.38 -2.84
N SER A 73 -2.76 -10.56 -2.62
CA SER A 73 -2.22 -11.32 -1.48
C SER A 73 -2.68 -10.72 -0.15
N ARG A 74 -2.97 -11.60 0.84
CA ARG A 74 -3.46 -11.22 2.16
C ARG A 74 -2.61 -11.87 3.24
N GLY A 75 -2.36 -11.14 4.30
CA GLY A 75 -1.65 -11.62 5.47
C GLY A 75 -1.04 -10.47 6.25
N LEU A 76 -1.36 -10.41 7.55
CA LEU A 76 -0.83 -9.47 8.52
C LEU A 76 -0.25 -10.28 9.67
N ARG A 77 1.00 -10.01 10.06
CA ARG A 77 1.62 -10.72 11.16
C ARG A 77 2.61 -9.88 11.95
N ILE A 78 2.68 -10.15 13.24
CA ILE A 78 3.78 -9.70 14.09
C ILE A 78 4.94 -10.70 13.89
N VAL A 79 6.06 -10.20 13.38
CA VAL A 79 7.26 -11.01 13.12
C VAL A 79 8.10 -11.17 14.38
N SER A 80 8.26 -10.07 15.15
CA SER A 80 8.97 -10.08 16.42
C SER A 80 8.46 -8.96 17.33
N SER A 81 8.66 -9.14 18.64
CA SER A 81 8.35 -8.14 19.67
C SER A 81 9.42 -8.17 20.74
N GLN A 82 10.07 -7.03 20.97
CA GLN A 82 11.10 -6.87 21.99
C GLN A 82 10.86 -5.57 22.76
N GLY A 83 10.36 -5.69 23.99
CA GLY A 83 9.88 -4.53 24.74
C GLY A 83 8.80 -3.78 23.97
N ASP A 84 8.99 -2.48 23.78
CA ASP A 84 8.06 -1.65 23.02
C ASP A 84 8.24 -1.76 21.50
N ALA A 85 9.36 -2.25 21.01
CA ALA A 85 9.62 -2.39 19.58
C ALA A 85 8.94 -3.64 19.02
N VAL A 86 8.16 -3.47 17.95
CA VAL A 86 7.41 -4.54 17.29
C VAL A 86 7.63 -4.47 15.79
N LEU A 87 8.13 -5.57 15.22
CA LEU A 87 8.26 -5.74 13.78
C LEU A 87 6.98 -6.40 13.23
N VAL A 88 6.29 -5.72 12.35
CA VAL A 88 5.13 -6.26 11.64
C VAL A 88 5.44 -6.45 10.16
N GLU A 89 4.81 -7.45 9.55
CA GLU A 89 4.87 -7.69 8.11
C GLU A 89 3.46 -7.75 7.54
N ALA A 90 3.27 -7.12 6.39
CA ALA A 90 2.01 -7.13 5.66
C ALA A 90 2.25 -7.51 4.21
N GLU A 91 1.35 -8.34 3.65
CA GLU A 91 1.34 -8.71 2.24
C GLU A 91 0.98 -7.51 1.36
N ALA A 92 1.53 -7.49 0.14
CA ALA A 92 1.40 -6.35 -0.78
C ALA A 92 -0.04 -5.98 -1.17
N GLY A 93 -0.93 -6.98 -1.23
CA GLY A 93 -2.34 -6.79 -1.58
C GLY A 93 -3.22 -6.35 -0.42
N GLU A 94 -2.69 -6.21 0.81
CA GLU A 94 -3.46 -5.68 1.93
C GLU A 94 -3.88 -4.23 1.69
N PRO A 95 -5.17 -3.87 1.88
CA PRO A 95 -5.60 -2.49 1.82
C PRO A 95 -4.91 -1.66 2.90
N TRP A 96 -4.40 -0.50 2.53
CA TRP A 96 -3.59 0.33 3.41
C TRP A 96 -4.31 0.75 4.69
N HIS A 97 -5.50 1.33 4.59
CA HIS A 97 -6.20 1.82 5.78
C HIS A 97 -6.63 0.70 6.74
N PRO A 98 -7.20 -0.41 6.31
CA PRO A 98 -7.43 -1.59 7.15
C PRO A 98 -6.16 -2.10 7.83
N PHE A 99 -5.02 -2.10 7.15
CA PHE A 99 -3.73 -2.44 7.75
C PHE A 99 -3.37 -1.47 8.89
N VAL A 100 -3.49 -0.15 8.68
CA VAL A 100 -3.26 0.86 9.74
C VAL A 100 -4.19 0.60 10.92
N GLN A 101 -5.48 0.34 10.69
CA GLN A 101 -6.43 0.04 11.77
C GLN A 101 -6.04 -1.22 12.54
N TRP A 102 -5.63 -2.28 11.83
CA TRP A 102 -5.14 -3.49 12.47
C TRP A 102 -3.93 -3.22 13.37
N THR A 103 -2.96 -2.37 12.97
CA THR A 103 -1.82 -2.02 13.83
C THR A 103 -2.26 -1.32 15.12
N LEU A 104 -3.25 -0.43 15.04
CA LEU A 104 -3.82 0.25 16.20
C LEU A 104 -4.57 -0.71 17.14
N GLU A 105 -5.29 -1.68 16.59
CA GLU A 105 -5.96 -2.76 17.37
C GLU A 105 -4.95 -3.65 18.10
N GLN A 106 -3.73 -3.81 17.56
CA GLN A 106 -2.62 -4.48 18.24
C GLN A 106 -1.92 -3.59 19.30
N GLY A 107 -2.42 -2.37 19.53
CA GLY A 107 -1.80 -1.40 20.44
C GLY A 107 -0.48 -0.84 19.92
N LEU A 108 -0.31 -0.77 18.61
CA LEU A 108 0.90 -0.28 17.97
C LEU A 108 0.68 1.13 17.41
N GLN A 109 1.74 1.94 17.42
CA GLN A 109 1.76 3.30 16.89
C GLN A 109 2.93 3.50 15.91
N GLY A 110 2.82 4.53 15.07
CA GLY A 110 3.79 4.91 14.04
C GLY A 110 3.15 5.08 12.65
N LEU A 111 1.94 4.51 12.43
CA LEU A 111 1.20 4.61 11.18
C LEU A 111 -0.11 5.41 11.28
N GLU A 112 -0.51 5.85 12.46
CA GLU A 112 -1.78 6.55 12.73
C GLU A 112 -1.97 7.79 11.86
N ASN A 113 -0.90 8.55 11.60
CA ASN A 113 -0.92 9.73 10.73
C ASN A 113 -1.19 9.41 9.26
N LEU A 114 -1.01 8.16 8.86
CA LEU A 114 -1.21 7.68 7.49
C LEU A 114 -2.59 7.00 7.29
N SER A 115 -3.51 7.24 8.22
CA SER A 115 -4.89 6.73 8.16
C SER A 115 -5.66 7.26 6.95
N LEU A 116 -6.58 6.46 6.45
CA LEU A 116 -7.49 6.77 5.33
C LEU A 116 -6.76 7.13 4.02
N ILE A 117 -5.49 6.73 3.84
CA ILE A 117 -4.82 6.81 2.54
C ILE A 117 -5.32 5.63 1.70
N PRO A 118 -5.80 5.87 0.47
CA PRO A 118 -6.25 4.79 -0.41
C PRO A 118 -5.05 4.01 -0.97
N GLY A 119 -5.31 2.79 -1.44
CA GLY A 119 -4.31 1.93 -2.05
C GLY A 119 -3.99 0.69 -1.21
N THR A 120 -2.85 0.07 -1.49
CA THR A 120 -2.40 -1.16 -0.86
C THR A 120 -1.01 -1.02 -0.24
N VAL A 121 -0.68 -1.92 0.68
CA VAL A 121 0.62 -1.95 1.37
C VAL A 121 1.78 -2.02 0.38
N GLY A 122 1.70 -2.87 -0.65
CA GLY A 122 2.75 -3.00 -1.66
C GLY A 122 2.92 -1.79 -2.57
N ALA A 123 1.90 -0.93 -2.68
CA ALA A 123 2.00 0.32 -3.43
C ALA A 123 2.62 1.47 -2.62
N ALA A 124 2.59 1.39 -1.29
CA ALA A 124 3.07 2.46 -0.42
C ALA A 124 4.57 2.78 -0.61
N PRO A 125 5.50 1.80 -0.77
CA PRO A 125 6.91 2.08 -1.03
C PRO A 125 7.20 2.72 -2.39
N MET A 126 6.31 2.58 -3.37
CA MET A 126 6.54 3.13 -4.72
C MET A 126 6.84 4.64 -4.70
N GLN A 127 6.15 5.39 -3.85
CA GLN A 127 6.32 6.83 -3.75
C GLN A 127 6.47 7.31 -2.30
N ASN A 128 7.00 6.45 -1.42
CA ASN A 128 7.21 6.80 -0.03
C ASN A 128 5.98 7.51 0.55
N VAL A 129 4.85 6.79 0.60
CA VAL A 129 3.57 7.35 1.03
C VAL A 129 3.74 8.14 2.32
N GLY A 130 3.20 9.36 2.34
CA GLY A 130 3.31 10.24 3.48
C GLY A 130 2.16 11.23 3.58
N ALA A 131 1.78 11.56 4.80
CA ALA A 131 0.77 12.56 5.14
C ALA A 131 0.94 13.02 6.60
N TYR A 132 0.47 14.21 6.90
CA TYR A 132 0.41 14.74 8.27
C TYR A 132 1.74 14.64 9.04
N GLY A 133 2.85 14.98 8.35
CA GLY A 133 4.19 15.03 8.95
C GLY A 133 4.88 13.67 9.13
N VAL A 134 4.31 12.59 8.59
CA VAL A 134 4.88 11.23 8.63
C VAL A 134 4.99 10.67 7.23
N GLU A 135 6.08 9.96 6.94
CA GLU A 135 6.28 9.16 5.74
C GLU A 135 6.54 7.70 6.13
N ILE A 136 6.23 6.76 5.22
CA ILE A 136 6.45 5.33 5.56
C ILE A 136 7.92 5.03 5.87
N LYS A 137 8.89 5.75 5.27
CA LYS A 137 10.32 5.58 5.57
C LYS A 137 10.64 5.75 7.05
N ASP A 138 9.83 6.51 7.82
CA ASP A 138 10.08 6.78 9.24
C ASP A 138 9.90 5.53 10.11
N VAL A 139 9.13 4.56 9.63
CA VAL A 139 8.85 3.28 10.31
C VAL A 139 9.13 2.06 9.42
N PHE A 140 9.76 2.26 8.27
CA PHE A 140 10.06 1.19 7.33
C PHE A 140 11.23 0.33 7.85
N ALA A 141 11.05 -0.99 7.87
CA ALA A 141 12.08 -1.95 8.29
C ALA A 141 12.65 -2.78 7.13
N GLY A 142 11.93 -2.89 6.03
CA GLY A 142 12.37 -3.64 4.86
C GLY A 142 11.20 -4.08 3.98
N LEU A 143 11.49 -4.62 2.84
CA LEU A 143 10.51 -5.26 1.97
C LEU A 143 11.12 -6.41 1.17
N THR A 144 10.25 -7.32 0.73
CA THR A 144 10.58 -8.38 -0.22
C THR A 144 9.96 -8.03 -1.58
N ALA A 145 10.77 -8.04 -2.62
CA ALA A 145 10.30 -7.87 -3.99
C ALA A 145 10.83 -8.95 -4.92
N LEU A 146 10.11 -9.22 -5.99
CA LEU A 146 10.52 -10.12 -7.05
C LEU A 146 11.08 -9.29 -8.22
N ASP A 147 12.29 -9.61 -8.67
CA ASP A 147 12.86 -9.05 -9.90
C ASP A 147 12.17 -9.67 -11.11
N ARG A 148 11.53 -8.85 -11.93
CA ARG A 148 10.79 -9.33 -13.12
C ARG A 148 11.71 -9.88 -14.22
N HIS A 149 12.99 -9.51 -14.23
CA HIS A 149 13.94 -9.96 -15.24
C HIS A 149 14.54 -11.33 -14.88
N THR A 150 14.86 -11.55 -13.58
CA THR A 150 15.49 -12.79 -13.13
C THR A 150 14.52 -13.77 -12.53
N GLY A 151 13.35 -13.32 -12.06
CA GLY A 151 12.39 -14.12 -11.29
C GLY A 151 12.85 -14.39 -9.84
N GLU A 152 13.93 -13.77 -9.39
CA GLU A 152 14.47 -13.96 -8.05
C GLU A 152 13.83 -13.04 -7.03
N LEU A 153 13.71 -13.53 -5.80
CA LEU A 153 13.29 -12.71 -4.66
C LEU A 153 14.48 -11.93 -4.12
N ARG A 154 14.25 -10.68 -3.79
CA ARG A 154 15.24 -9.82 -3.16
C ARG A 154 14.64 -9.09 -1.95
N GLU A 155 15.43 -9.06 -0.87
CA GLU A 155 15.18 -8.23 0.29
C GLU A 155 15.78 -6.83 0.07
N PHE A 156 15.05 -5.80 0.50
CA PHE A 156 15.51 -4.41 0.44
C PHE A 156 15.50 -3.80 1.83
N THR A 157 16.61 -3.20 2.21
CA THR A 157 16.74 -2.36 3.39
C THR A 157 16.20 -0.95 3.13
N LEU A 158 16.09 -0.13 4.18
CA LEU A 158 15.69 1.27 4.08
C LEU A 158 16.59 2.05 3.09
N ASP A 159 17.91 1.90 3.23
CA ASP A 159 18.89 2.61 2.40
C ASP A 159 18.79 2.18 0.93
N GLU A 160 18.58 0.90 0.66
CA GLU A 160 18.45 0.38 -0.70
C GLU A 160 17.19 0.85 -1.40
N CYS A 161 16.12 1.18 -0.65
CA CYS A 161 14.88 1.74 -1.18
C CYS A 161 15.07 3.18 -1.68
N GLN A 162 16.09 3.91 -1.19
CA GLN A 162 16.42 5.26 -1.62
C GLN A 162 15.19 6.19 -1.62
N PHE A 163 14.44 6.16 -0.53
CA PHE A 163 13.25 6.99 -0.38
C PHE A 163 13.57 8.48 -0.39
N ALA A 164 12.76 9.24 -1.12
CA ALA A 164 12.74 10.69 -1.13
C ALA A 164 11.30 11.19 -1.09
N TYR A 165 11.09 12.52 -1.12
CA TYR A 165 9.75 13.07 -1.16
C TYR A 165 9.00 12.61 -2.41
N ARG A 166 7.92 11.82 -2.21
CA ARG A 166 7.10 11.21 -3.28
C ARG A 166 7.92 10.40 -4.30
N ASP A 167 9.05 9.83 -3.86
CA ASP A 167 9.95 9.08 -4.73
C ASP A 167 10.60 7.90 -4.02
N SER A 168 11.03 6.91 -4.81
CA SER A 168 11.78 5.74 -4.36
C SER A 168 12.55 5.12 -5.51
N ARG A 169 13.46 4.20 -5.19
CA ARG A 169 14.09 3.33 -6.18
C ARG A 169 13.07 2.62 -7.07
N PHE A 170 11.99 2.10 -6.49
CA PHE A 170 10.96 1.34 -7.22
C PHE A 170 10.22 2.19 -8.26
N LYS A 171 10.02 3.47 -7.97
CA LYS A 171 9.44 4.43 -8.93
C LYS A 171 10.41 4.75 -10.05
N ARG A 172 11.69 4.93 -9.76
CA ARG A 172 12.73 5.20 -10.77
C ARG A 172 13.05 4.00 -11.64
N GLU A 173 13.05 2.78 -11.05
CA GLU A 173 13.21 1.51 -11.76
C GLU A 173 11.83 0.92 -12.13
N ALA A 174 10.94 1.76 -12.70
CA ALA A 174 9.57 1.37 -13.00
C ALA A 174 9.51 0.09 -13.85
N GLY A 175 8.65 -0.83 -13.43
CA GLY A 175 8.44 -2.09 -14.13
C GLY A 175 9.46 -3.20 -13.84
N ARG A 176 10.48 -2.95 -13.02
CA ARG A 176 11.45 -3.98 -12.65
C ARG A 176 11.01 -4.81 -11.44
N TRP A 177 10.52 -4.17 -10.41
CA TRP A 177 10.27 -4.79 -9.11
C TRP A 177 8.79 -5.00 -8.85
N LEU A 178 8.43 -6.19 -8.40
CA LEU A 178 7.10 -6.52 -7.88
C LEU A 178 7.21 -6.68 -6.36
N ILE A 179 6.72 -5.69 -5.62
CA ILE A 179 6.73 -5.73 -4.16
C ILE A 179 5.71 -6.76 -3.70
N LEU A 180 6.13 -7.72 -2.87
CA LEU A 180 5.32 -8.83 -2.40
C LEU A 180 4.88 -8.65 -0.95
N ARG A 181 5.75 -8.12 -0.09
CA ARG A 181 5.46 -7.82 1.32
C ARG A 181 6.34 -6.69 1.85
N VAL A 182 5.82 -6.00 2.85
CA VAL A 182 6.52 -4.86 3.47
C VAL A 182 6.54 -5.05 4.99
N ARG A 183 7.68 -4.72 5.60
CA ARG A 183 7.89 -4.76 7.05
C ARG A 183 8.01 -3.37 7.63
N PHE A 184 7.39 -3.19 8.79
CA PHE A 184 7.36 -1.93 9.53
C PHE A 184 7.84 -2.16 10.96
N ALA A 185 8.71 -1.28 11.44
CA ALA A 185 9.14 -1.20 12.83
C ALA A 185 8.22 -0.23 13.57
N LEU A 186 7.29 -0.76 14.33
CA LEU A 186 6.29 -0.01 15.10
C LEU A 186 6.59 -0.09 16.59
N ALA A 187 5.91 0.71 17.40
CA ALA A 187 6.12 0.75 18.84
C ALA A 187 4.80 0.64 19.60
N ARG A 188 4.85 0.05 20.83
CA ARG A 188 3.72 0.05 21.78
C ARG A 188 3.61 1.36 22.52
N ALA A 189 4.71 2.09 22.68
CA ALA A 189 4.77 3.38 23.34
C ALA A 189 5.77 4.29 22.62
N GLY A 190 5.53 5.60 22.64
CA GLY A 190 6.40 6.60 22.00
C GLY A 190 5.70 7.94 21.83
N ALA A 191 6.42 8.91 21.29
CA ALA A 191 5.87 10.24 21.03
C ALA A 191 5.03 10.23 19.74
N LEU A 192 3.78 10.64 19.85
CA LEU A 192 2.90 10.85 18.69
C LEU A 192 3.32 12.09 17.89
N ARG A 193 3.20 12.03 16.59
CA ARG A 193 3.48 13.16 15.68
C ARG A 193 2.22 14.02 15.54
N LEU A 194 2.16 15.12 16.33
CA LEU A 194 1.00 16.01 16.41
C LEU A 194 1.23 17.39 15.77
N ASP A 195 2.42 17.64 15.23
CA ASP A 195 2.86 19.00 14.83
C ASP A 195 2.20 19.52 13.54
N TYR A 196 1.39 18.74 12.88
CA TYR A 196 0.58 19.20 11.74
C TYR A 196 -0.61 20.03 12.26
N GLY A 197 -0.63 21.34 11.95
CA GLY A 197 -1.55 22.30 12.54
C GLY A 197 -3.04 21.90 12.59
N PRO A 198 -3.66 21.44 11.49
CA PRO A 198 -5.05 20.98 11.51
C PRO A 198 -5.33 19.80 12.44
N LEU A 199 -4.32 18.97 12.72
CA LEU A 199 -4.49 17.79 13.60
C LEU A 199 -4.67 18.21 15.06
N ARG A 200 -3.81 19.12 15.56
CA ARG A 200 -3.94 19.64 16.95
C ARG A 200 -5.29 20.31 17.17
N GLN A 201 -5.71 21.12 16.21
CA GLN A 201 -7.00 21.80 16.27
C GLN A 201 -8.14 20.78 16.34
N ARG A 202 -8.14 19.75 15.47
CA ARG A 202 -9.18 18.73 15.44
C ARG A 202 -9.24 17.92 16.73
N LEU A 203 -8.10 17.54 17.31
CA LEU A 203 -8.05 16.87 18.60
C LEU A 203 -8.66 17.74 19.72
N ALA A 204 -8.35 19.05 19.72
CA ALA A 204 -8.93 19.99 20.69
C ALA A 204 -10.45 20.14 20.50
N GLU A 205 -10.95 20.26 19.27
CA GLU A 205 -12.37 20.29 18.94
C GLU A 205 -13.12 19.01 19.39
N GLN A 206 -12.42 17.87 19.39
CA GLN A 206 -12.94 16.59 19.89
C GLN A 206 -12.81 16.42 21.40
N GLY A 207 -12.27 17.43 22.11
CA GLY A 207 -12.10 17.39 23.57
C GLY A 207 -10.99 16.45 24.05
N VAL A 208 -10.05 16.08 23.17
CA VAL A 208 -8.94 15.16 23.46
C VAL A 208 -7.71 15.96 23.90
N SER A 209 -7.38 15.91 25.20
CA SER A 209 -6.21 16.59 25.78
C SER A 209 -4.95 15.71 25.78
N GLU A 210 -5.11 14.41 25.98
CA GLU A 210 -4.04 13.42 25.97
C GLU A 210 -4.33 12.37 24.89
N PRO A 211 -3.96 12.63 23.63
CA PRO A 211 -4.35 11.76 22.54
C PRO A 211 -3.60 10.44 22.53
N THR A 212 -4.31 9.36 22.24
CA THR A 212 -3.77 8.06 21.86
C THR A 212 -3.54 8.00 20.34
N ALA A 213 -2.80 7.01 19.86
CA ALA A 213 -2.65 6.75 18.42
C ALA A 213 -4.01 6.56 17.72
N SER A 214 -4.97 5.91 18.39
CA SER A 214 -6.34 5.75 17.86
C SER A 214 -7.10 7.09 17.76
N ASP A 215 -6.88 8.02 18.69
CA ASP A 215 -7.47 9.36 18.59
C ASP A 215 -6.89 10.16 17.43
N VAL A 216 -5.57 10.06 17.23
CA VAL A 216 -4.88 10.67 16.08
C VAL A 216 -5.44 10.13 14.77
N SER A 217 -5.54 8.80 14.64
CA SER A 217 -6.14 8.15 13.46
C SER A 217 -7.55 8.64 13.19
N ARG A 218 -8.40 8.73 14.21
CA ARG A 218 -9.79 9.20 14.11
C ARG A 218 -9.88 10.66 13.69
N ALA A 219 -9.04 11.52 14.26
CA ALA A 219 -8.97 12.92 13.90
C ALA A 219 -8.54 13.10 12.44
N ILE A 220 -7.55 12.33 11.97
CA ILE A 220 -7.09 12.34 10.58
C ILE A 220 -8.18 11.83 9.63
N CYS A 221 -8.86 10.74 9.97
CA CYS A 221 -9.99 10.26 9.17
C CYS A 221 -11.07 11.34 9.03
N SER A 222 -11.41 12.04 10.11
CA SER A 222 -12.36 13.16 10.07
C SER A 222 -11.90 14.29 9.14
N ILE A 223 -10.64 14.75 9.28
CA ILE A 223 -10.07 15.81 8.43
C ILE A 223 -10.07 15.42 6.95
N ARG A 224 -9.75 14.14 6.66
CA ARG A 224 -9.67 13.65 5.28
C ARG A 224 -11.06 13.48 4.67
N SER A 225 -12.03 12.95 5.41
CA SER A 225 -13.41 12.78 4.93
C SER A 225 -14.09 14.11 4.58
N GLU A 226 -13.71 15.21 5.21
CA GLU A 226 -14.20 16.54 4.86
C GLU A 226 -13.61 17.09 3.54
N LYS A 227 -12.44 16.61 3.15
CA LYS A 227 -11.68 17.13 1.99
C LYS A 227 -11.74 16.22 0.78
N LEU A 228 -11.99 14.94 0.98
CA LEU A 228 -12.06 13.97 -0.09
C LEU A 228 -13.52 13.78 -0.53
N PRO A 229 -13.79 13.70 -1.84
CA PRO A 229 -15.11 13.31 -2.31
C PRO A 229 -15.45 11.92 -1.80
N ASP A 230 -16.71 11.70 -1.46
CA ASP A 230 -17.19 10.38 -1.08
C ASP A 230 -17.13 9.44 -2.30
N PRO A 231 -16.39 8.32 -2.22
CA PRO A 231 -16.31 7.37 -3.33
C PRO A 231 -17.67 6.78 -3.73
N ALA A 232 -18.67 6.80 -2.84
CA ALA A 232 -20.02 6.33 -3.14
C ALA A 232 -20.83 7.32 -3.98
N VAL A 233 -20.35 8.56 -4.14
CA VAL A 233 -21.04 9.64 -4.88
C VAL A 233 -20.36 9.90 -6.24
N LEU A 234 -19.20 9.30 -6.49
CA LEU A 234 -18.48 9.34 -7.76
C LEU A 234 -18.87 8.15 -8.64
#